data_e776dbd68f499f250acf0fcc447774be
#
_entry.id   e776dbd68f499f250acf0fcc447774be
#
_cell.length_a   1.000
_cell.length_b   1.000
_cell.length_c   1.000
_cell.angle_alpha   90.00
_cell.angle_beta   90.00
_cell.angle_gamma   90.00
#
_symmetry.space_group_name_H-M   'P 1'
#
loop_
_entity.id
_entity.type
_entity.pdbx_description
1 polymer ?
#
loop_
_entity_poly.entity_id
_entity_poly.type
_entity_poly.pdbx_seq_one_letter_code
_entity_poly.pdbx_strand_id
1 'polypeptide(L)'
;MKSNSDIKVLIVEDDPFFQRVLLKRMGAEGYQVEAASDGREGMKAIVTFEPDLVISDWMMPQVDGLELCQSVKTGLGDGAPYFILLTAKGEISDKLLALDTGADDYLVKPCDQGELMARVRAGLRIVLLTKKLQAAALEWTRLQADVTRVRAELRTRGIEWPAAPESLDDNEGQGIGGEKAA
;
A
#
# COMPACT_ATOMS: atom_id res chain seq x y z
N MET A 1 -17.10 -5.46 2.81
CA MET A 1 -15.75 -5.95 2.44
C MET A 1 -15.63 -5.73 0.95
N LYS A 2 -14.53 -5.15 0.43
CA LYS A 2 -14.28 -5.14 -1.02
C LYS A 2 -14.23 -6.59 -1.50
N SER A 3 -14.90 -6.88 -2.59
CA SER A 3 -14.76 -8.15 -3.31
C SER A 3 -13.36 -8.20 -3.94
N ASN A 4 -12.80 -9.39 -4.17
CA ASN A 4 -11.55 -9.52 -4.93
C ASN A 4 -11.66 -8.88 -6.33
N SER A 5 -12.87 -8.79 -6.88
CA SER A 5 -13.16 -8.12 -8.15
C SER A 5 -12.93 -6.59 -8.16
N ASP A 6 -12.75 -5.97 -6.99
CA ASP A 6 -12.44 -4.54 -6.88
C ASP A 6 -10.94 -4.27 -6.74
N ILE A 7 -10.13 -5.34 -6.66
CA ILE A 7 -8.68 -5.27 -6.49
C ILE A 7 -8.01 -5.36 -7.85
N LYS A 8 -7.13 -4.41 -8.13
CA LYS A 8 -6.39 -4.29 -9.38
C LYS A 8 -4.94 -4.73 -9.19
N VAL A 9 -4.50 -5.69 -9.98
CA VAL A 9 -3.13 -6.21 -9.97
C VAL A 9 -2.50 -6.00 -11.33
N LEU A 10 -1.36 -5.31 -11.39
CA LEU A 10 -0.57 -5.16 -12.61
C LEU A 10 0.58 -6.17 -12.59
N ILE A 11 0.79 -6.85 -13.70
CA ILE A 11 1.91 -7.76 -13.93
C ILE A 11 2.83 -7.11 -14.98
N VAL A 12 4.12 -6.95 -14.64
CA VAL A 12 5.14 -6.43 -15.57
C VAL A 12 6.20 -7.52 -15.75
N GLU A 13 6.21 -8.16 -16.91
CA GLU A 13 7.02 -9.35 -17.17
C GLU A 13 7.28 -9.46 -18.67
N ASP A 14 8.55 -9.59 -19.07
CA ASP A 14 8.94 -9.66 -20.48
C ASP A 14 8.87 -11.08 -21.06
N ASP A 15 8.90 -12.13 -20.22
CA ASP A 15 8.62 -13.49 -20.66
C ASP A 15 7.10 -13.71 -20.85
N PRO A 16 6.61 -13.86 -22.09
CA PRO A 16 5.18 -13.98 -22.36
C PRO A 16 4.57 -15.29 -21.83
N PHE A 17 5.37 -16.31 -21.55
CA PHE A 17 4.88 -17.54 -20.95
C PHE A 17 4.63 -17.32 -19.46
N PHE A 18 5.63 -16.78 -18.75
CA PHE A 18 5.51 -16.55 -17.31
C PHE A 18 4.46 -15.46 -17.01
N GLN A 19 4.39 -14.41 -17.84
CA GLN A 19 3.33 -13.39 -17.76
C GLN A 19 1.93 -14.03 -17.81
N ARG A 20 1.68 -14.94 -18.77
CA ARG A 20 0.38 -15.65 -18.88
C ARG A 20 0.08 -16.54 -17.68
N VAL A 21 1.10 -17.16 -17.09
CA VAL A 21 0.93 -17.96 -15.87
C VAL A 21 0.45 -17.06 -14.72
N LEU A 22 1.09 -15.91 -14.53
CA LEU A 22 0.72 -14.94 -13.50
C LEU A 22 -0.69 -14.37 -13.74
N LEU A 23 -1.00 -13.95 -14.97
CA LEU A 23 -2.34 -13.46 -15.36
C LEU A 23 -3.44 -14.48 -15.01
N LYS A 24 -3.25 -15.74 -15.42
CA LYS A 24 -4.20 -16.81 -15.13
C LYS A 24 -4.38 -17.03 -13.64
N ARG A 25 -3.27 -16.97 -12.89
CA ARG A 25 -3.29 -17.18 -11.44
C ARG A 25 -4.02 -16.07 -10.70
N MET A 26 -3.68 -14.82 -10.99
CA MET A 26 -4.33 -13.67 -10.35
C MET A 26 -5.82 -13.58 -10.73
N GLY A 27 -6.15 -13.85 -12.00
CA GLY A 27 -7.54 -13.89 -12.47
C GLY A 27 -8.37 -15.00 -11.81
N ALA A 28 -7.78 -16.17 -11.53
CA ALA A 28 -8.44 -17.26 -10.81
C ALA A 28 -8.80 -16.91 -9.35
N GLU A 29 -8.05 -16.00 -8.72
CA GLU A 29 -8.36 -15.45 -7.39
C GLU A 29 -9.43 -14.35 -7.44
N GLY A 30 -9.89 -13.98 -8.64
CA GLY A 30 -10.93 -12.98 -8.86
C GLY A 30 -10.44 -11.53 -8.91
N TYR A 31 -9.14 -11.28 -9.04
CA TYR A 31 -8.60 -9.93 -9.20
C TYR A 31 -8.82 -9.40 -10.62
N GLN A 32 -8.93 -8.07 -10.77
CA GLN A 32 -8.77 -7.42 -12.06
C GLN A 32 -7.29 -7.37 -12.40
N VAL A 33 -6.91 -7.86 -13.57
CA VAL A 33 -5.50 -8.02 -13.90
C VAL A 33 -5.20 -7.38 -15.24
N GLU A 34 -4.17 -6.54 -15.28
CA GLU A 34 -3.54 -6.07 -16.52
C GLU A 34 -2.08 -6.55 -16.57
N ALA A 35 -1.52 -6.56 -17.78
CA ALA A 35 -0.13 -6.93 -18.01
C ALA A 35 0.58 -5.91 -18.90
N ALA A 36 1.88 -5.73 -18.62
CA ALA A 36 2.82 -4.97 -19.43
C ALA A 36 4.04 -5.85 -19.72
N SER A 37 4.68 -5.66 -20.86
CA SER A 37 5.81 -6.47 -21.31
C SER A 37 7.19 -5.86 -20.99
N ASP A 38 7.21 -4.63 -20.50
CA ASP A 38 8.42 -3.93 -20.05
C ASP A 38 8.08 -2.83 -19.03
N GLY A 39 9.10 -2.23 -18.42
CA GLY A 39 8.88 -1.18 -17.42
C GLY A 39 8.28 0.10 -17.99
N ARG A 40 8.47 0.39 -19.27
CA ARG A 40 7.87 1.57 -19.92
C ARG A 40 6.36 1.41 -20.11
N GLU A 41 5.92 0.23 -20.55
CA GLU A 41 4.50 -0.11 -20.59
C GLU A 41 3.91 -0.18 -19.19
N GLY A 42 4.66 -0.75 -18.24
CA GLY A 42 4.32 -0.78 -16.82
C GLY A 42 4.03 0.61 -16.25
N MET A 43 4.89 1.60 -16.55
CA MET A 43 4.69 2.99 -16.13
C MET A 43 3.38 3.58 -16.67
N LYS A 44 3.04 3.33 -17.94
CA LYS A 44 1.79 3.77 -18.53
C LYS A 44 0.59 3.10 -17.88
N ALA A 45 0.68 1.77 -17.69
CA ALA A 45 -0.38 1.00 -17.06
C ALA A 45 -0.65 1.44 -15.61
N ILE A 46 0.39 1.80 -14.84
CA ILE A 46 0.22 2.34 -13.49
C ILE A 46 -0.66 3.59 -13.48
N VAL A 47 -0.47 4.49 -14.45
CA VAL A 47 -1.25 5.73 -14.54
C VAL A 47 -2.69 5.49 -15.02
N THR A 48 -2.90 4.57 -15.98
CA THR A 48 -4.22 4.35 -16.60
C THR A 48 -5.07 3.33 -15.84
N PHE A 49 -4.46 2.31 -15.33
CA PHE A 49 -5.14 1.23 -14.62
C PHE A 49 -5.24 1.48 -13.11
N GLU A 50 -4.33 2.28 -12.52
CA GLU A 50 -4.26 2.58 -11.08
C GLU A 50 -4.28 1.31 -10.22
N PRO A 51 -3.25 0.43 -10.34
CA PRO A 51 -3.24 -0.84 -9.63
C PRO A 51 -3.10 -0.66 -8.12
N ASP A 52 -3.68 -1.60 -7.38
CA ASP A 52 -3.47 -1.74 -5.93
C ASP A 52 -2.13 -2.43 -5.61
N LEU A 53 -1.70 -3.33 -6.50
CA LEU A 53 -0.48 -4.12 -6.37
C LEU A 53 0.18 -4.33 -7.73
N VAL A 54 1.50 -4.25 -7.77
CA VAL A 54 2.34 -4.54 -8.93
C VAL A 54 3.20 -5.75 -8.63
N ILE A 55 3.24 -6.70 -9.57
CA ILE A 55 4.20 -7.80 -9.58
C ILE A 55 5.09 -7.55 -10.80
N SER A 56 6.36 -7.26 -10.60
CA SER A 56 7.30 -6.94 -11.69
C SER A 56 8.49 -7.88 -11.69
N ASP A 57 8.88 -8.37 -12.87
CA ASP A 57 10.24 -8.89 -13.00
C ASP A 57 11.24 -7.77 -12.74
N TRP A 58 12.36 -8.13 -12.16
CA TRP A 58 13.49 -7.22 -12.00
C TRP A 58 14.21 -6.98 -13.32
N MET A 59 14.56 -8.06 -14.01
CA MET A 59 15.41 -8.00 -15.21
C MET A 59 14.55 -7.94 -16.47
N MET A 60 14.29 -6.74 -16.95
CA MET A 60 13.57 -6.51 -18.20
C MET A 60 14.37 -5.55 -19.11
N PRO A 61 14.16 -5.60 -20.42
CA PRO A 61 14.80 -4.66 -21.35
C PRO A 61 14.25 -3.24 -21.19
N GLN A 62 15.05 -2.25 -21.55
CA GLN A 62 14.78 -0.80 -21.55
C GLN A 62 14.69 -0.21 -20.14
N VAL A 63 13.58 -0.39 -19.45
CA VAL A 63 13.35 0.02 -18.05
C VAL A 63 13.18 -1.24 -17.23
N ASP A 64 14.08 -1.49 -16.31
CA ASP A 64 13.99 -2.66 -15.45
C ASP A 64 12.98 -2.47 -14.31
N GLY A 65 12.66 -3.57 -13.59
CA GLY A 65 11.65 -3.53 -12.53
C GLY A 65 12.07 -2.69 -11.33
N LEU A 66 13.36 -2.52 -11.10
CA LEU A 66 13.90 -1.70 -10.02
C LEU A 66 13.74 -0.21 -10.32
N GLU A 67 14.11 0.21 -11.56
CA GLU A 67 13.89 1.57 -12.04
C GLU A 67 12.40 1.93 -12.08
N LEU A 68 11.54 0.99 -12.51
CA LEU A 68 10.10 1.15 -12.49
C LEU A 68 9.61 1.39 -11.06
N CYS A 69 10.00 0.53 -10.11
CA CYS A 69 9.63 0.64 -8.70
C CYS A 69 10.04 2.00 -8.12
N GLN A 70 11.31 2.38 -8.29
CA GLN A 70 11.85 3.64 -7.77
C GLN A 70 11.09 4.85 -8.32
N SER A 71 10.84 4.87 -9.63
CA SER A 71 10.12 5.96 -10.30
C SER A 71 8.69 6.09 -9.77
N VAL A 72 8.00 4.95 -9.57
CA VAL A 72 6.64 4.90 -9.06
C VAL A 72 6.57 5.34 -7.60
N LYS A 73 7.47 4.82 -6.76
CA LYS A 73 7.50 5.17 -5.32
C LYS A 73 7.85 6.64 -5.11
N THR A 74 8.80 7.17 -5.88
CA THR A 74 9.18 8.59 -5.82
C THR A 74 8.07 9.50 -6.35
N GLY A 75 7.42 9.11 -7.45
CA GLY A 75 6.41 9.95 -8.11
C GLY A 75 5.05 9.97 -7.40
N LEU A 76 4.62 8.86 -6.82
CA LEU A 76 3.31 8.72 -6.19
C LEU A 76 3.33 8.76 -4.66
N GLY A 77 4.50 8.61 -4.03
CA GLY A 77 4.64 8.62 -2.56
C GLY A 77 3.68 7.64 -1.89
N ASP A 78 2.91 8.12 -0.91
CA ASP A 78 1.93 7.31 -0.16
C ASP A 78 0.77 6.77 -1.03
N GLY A 79 0.61 7.27 -2.25
CA GLY A 79 -0.35 6.77 -3.24
C GLY A 79 0.18 5.63 -4.10
N ALA A 80 1.45 5.25 -3.97
CA ALA A 80 2.07 4.21 -4.77
C ALA A 80 1.45 2.83 -4.48
N PRO A 81 1.30 1.95 -5.50
CA PRO A 81 0.86 0.58 -5.30
C PRO A 81 1.86 -0.22 -4.46
N TYR A 82 1.38 -1.31 -3.86
CA TYR A 82 2.26 -2.29 -3.24
C TYR A 82 3.09 -2.99 -4.31
N PHE A 83 4.41 -3.03 -4.17
CA PHE A 83 5.33 -3.46 -5.21
C PHE A 83 6.07 -4.73 -4.80
N ILE A 84 5.87 -5.83 -5.55
CA ILE A 84 6.59 -7.10 -5.39
C ILE A 84 7.54 -7.27 -6.57
N LEU A 85 8.84 -7.36 -6.29
CA LEU A 85 9.85 -7.66 -7.30
C LEU A 85 10.10 -9.17 -7.40
N LEU A 86 10.09 -9.70 -8.62
CA LEU A 86 10.52 -11.06 -8.92
C LEU A 86 11.95 -11.00 -9.45
N THR A 87 12.87 -11.74 -8.86
CA THR A 87 14.28 -11.70 -9.24
C THR A 87 14.86 -13.11 -9.45
N ALA A 88 15.68 -13.27 -10.48
CA ALA A 88 16.51 -14.46 -10.64
C ALA A 88 17.75 -14.46 -9.73
N LYS A 89 18.04 -13.32 -9.08
CA LYS A 89 19.21 -13.14 -8.22
C LYS A 89 18.81 -13.35 -6.76
N GLY A 90 19.51 -14.23 -6.09
CA GLY A 90 19.26 -14.58 -4.68
C GLY A 90 20.31 -14.06 -3.71
N GLU A 91 21.23 -13.19 -4.14
CA GLU A 91 22.28 -12.67 -3.29
C GLU A 91 21.72 -11.65 -2.27
N ILE A 92 22.36 -11.56 -1.11
CA ILE A 92 21.93 -10.65 -0.03
C ILE A 92 22.00 -9.19 -0.47
N SER A 93 23.02 -8.83 -1.28
CA SER A 93 23.18 -7.51 -1.88
C SER A 93 21.99 -7.07 -2.75
N ASP A 94 21.46 -7.98 -3.55
CA ASP A 94 20.31 -7.70 -4.42
C ASP A 94 19.03 -7.48 -3.60
N LYS A 95 18.86 -8.24 -2.51
CA LYS A 95 17.74 -8.09 -1.60
C LYS A 95 17.74 -6.73 -0.89
N LEU A 96 18.90 -6.30 -0.41
CA LEU A 96 19.06 -5.00 0.22
C LEU A 96 18.76 -3.87 -0.78
N LEU A 97 19.29 -3.98 -2.00
CA LEU A 97 19.04 -3.01 -3.05
C LEU A 97 17.55 -2.88 -3.41
N ALA A 98 16.82 -4.00 -3.52
CA ALA A 98 15.40 -4.00 -3.80
C ALA A 98 14.60 -3.27 -2.71
N LEU A 99 14.90 -3.53 -1.44
CA LEU A 99 14.21 -2.88 -0.31
C LEU A 99 14.60 -1.41 -0.17
N ASP A 100 15.88 -1.07 -0.35
CA ASP A 100 16.36 0.32 -0.30
C ASP A 100 15.75 1.17 -1.44
N THR A 101 15.37 0.54 -2.55
CA THR A 101 14.70 1.22 -3.68
C THR A 101 13.20 1.47 -3.43
N GLY A 102 12.66 0.94 -2.33
CA GLY A 102 11.27 1.13 -1.92
C GLY A 102 10.32 0.03 -2.37
N ALA A 103 10.82 -1.12 -2.87
CA ALA A 103 9.98 -2.30 -3.06
C ALA A 103 9.45 -2.79 -1.70
N ASP A 104 8.17 -3.13 -1.66
CA ASP A 104 7.53 -3.58 -0.42
C ASP A 104 7.83 -5.06 -0.13
N ASP A 105 8.11 -5.83 -1.17
CA ASP A 105 8.49 -7.26 -1.05
C ASP A 105 9.28 -7.71 -2.30
N TYR A 106 9.97 -8.84 -2.17
CA TYR A 106 10.66 -9.48 -3.29
C TYR A 106 10.55 -11.01 -3.19
N LEU A 107 10.67 -11.68 -4.34
CA LEU A 107 10.67 -13.15 -4.46
C LEU A 107 11.73 -13.59 -5.44
N VAL A 108 12.44 -14.68 -5.10
CA VAL A 108 13.47 -15.26 -5.98
C VAL A 108 12.83 -16.27 -6.92
N LYS A 109 13.08 -16.13 -8.22
CA LYS A 109 12.68 -17.11 -9.24
C LYS A 109 13.68 -18.30 -9.25
N PRO A 110 13.22 -19.56 -9.39
CA PRO A 110 11.83 -20.00 -9.44
C PRO A 110 11.18 -19.93 -8.06
N CYS A 111 10.03 -19.27 -7.95
CA CYS A 111 9.27 -19.18 -6.71
C CYS A 111 8.10 -20.18 -6.71
N ASP A 112 7.78 -20.69 -5.53
CA ASP A 112 6.59 -21.50 -5.33
C ASP A 112 5.34 -20.63 -5.50
N GLN A 113 4.33 -21.17 -6.20
CA GLN A 113 3.08 -20.45 -6.44
C GLN A 113 2.33 -20.12 -5.14
N GLY A 114 2.42 -20.98 -4.14
CA GLY A 114 1.83 -20.76 -2.82
C GLY A 114 2.52 -19.61 -2.09
N GLU A 115 3.85 -19.52 -2.20
CA GLU A 115 4.63 -18.41 -1.63
C GLU A 115 4.25 -17.09 -2.29
N LEU A 116 4.25 -17.01 -3.62
CA LEU A 116 3.82 -15.79 -4.33
C LEU A 116 2.42 -15.34 -3.88
N MET A 117 1.46 -16.27 -3.83
CA MET A 117 0.09 -15.96 -3.40
C MET A 117 0.00 -15.53 -1.94
N ALA A 118 0.85 -16.06 -1.08
CA ALA A 118 0.92 -15.63 0.32
C ALA A 118 1.40 -14.18 0.43
N ARG A 119 2.43 -13.80 -0.36
CA ARG A 119 2.95 -12.42 -0.44
C ARG A 119 1.91 -11.45 -1.01
N VAL A 120 1.26 -11.82 -2.10
CA VAL A 120 0.18 -11.01 -2.70
C VAL A 120 -0.93 -10.74 -1.68
N ARG A 121 -1.40 -11.78 -0.97
CA ARG A 121 -2.44 -11.59 0.07
C ARG A 121 -1.96 -10.73 1.23
N ALA A 122 -0.71 -10.85 1.63
CA ALA A 122 -0.13 -10.02 2.69
C ALA A 122 -0.06 -8.55 2.26
N GLY A 123 0.45 -8.27 1.05
CA GLY A 123 0.53 -6.93 0.48
C GLY A 123 -0.84 -6.30 0.31
N LEU A 124 -1.81 -7.03 -0.25
CA LEU A 124 -3.18 -6.53 -0.40
C LEU A 124 -3.86 -6.21 0.93
N ARG A 125 -3.54 -6.95 2.00
CA ARG A 125 -4.01 -6.61 3.35
C ARG A 125 -3.48 -5.25 3.80
N ILE A 126 -2.20 -4.97 3.56
CA ILE A 126 -1.57 -3.68 3.87
C ILE A 126 -2.25 -2.57 3.07
N VAL A 127 -2.40 -2.73 1.76
CA VAL A 127 -3.08 -1.76 0.88
C VAL A 127 -4.49 -1.45 1.36
N LEU A 128 -5.27 -2.47 1.68
CA LEU A 128 -6.66 -2.29 2.14
C LEU A 128 -6.73 -1.57 3.50
N LEU A 129 -5.80 -1.84 4.41
CA LEU A 129 -5.71 -1.15 5.69
C LEU A 129 -5.30 0.30 5.52
N THR A 130 -4.30 0.58 4.69
CA THR A 130 -3.85 1.94 4.38
C THR A 130 -4.98 2.77 3.76
N LYS A 131 -5.70 2.22 2.77
CA LYS A 131 -6.86 2.90 2.17
C LYS A 131 -7.96 3.19 3.18
N LYS A 132 -8.23 2.29 4.11
CA LYS A 132 -9.21 2.53 5.18
C LYS A 132 -8.76 3.65 6.13
N LEU A 133 -7.49 3.66 6.51
CA LEU A 133 -6.94 4.72 7.36
C LEU A 133 -7.00 6.10 6.67
N GLN A 134 -6.61 6.16 5.40
CA GLN A 134 -6.70 7.40 4.61
C GLN A 134 -8.15 7.90 4.49
N ALA A 135 -9.10 7.00 4.22
CA ALA A 135 -10.52 7.37 4.16
C ALA A 135 -11.03 7.89 5.52
N ALA A 136 -10.68 7.25 6.62
CA ALA A 136 -11.06 7.68 7.96
C ALA A 136 -10.44 9.04 8.33
N ALA A 137 -9.17 9.27 7.98
CA ALA A 137 -8.49 10.54 8.19
C ALA A 137 -9.15 11.68 7.40
N LEU A 138 -9.53 11.43 6.16
CA LEU A 138 -10.24 12.41 5.32
C LEU A 138 -11.62 12.75 5.89
N GLU A 139 -12.37 11.74 6.33
CA GLU A 139 -13.67 11.92 6.97
C GLU A 139 -13.54 12.73 8.27
N TRP A 140 -12.54 12.42 9.08
CA TRP A 140 -12.24 13.18 10.30
C TRP A 140 -11.97 14.66 10.02
N THR A 141 -11.11 14.95 9.03
CA THR A 141 -10.82 16.32 8.61
C THR A 141 -12.07 17.08 8.16
N ARG A 142 -12.95 16.39 7.42
CA ARG A 142 -14.23 16.97 6.98
C ARG A 142 -15.15 17.28 8.16
N LEU A 143 -15.29 16.36 9.10
CA LEU A 143 -16.09 16.56 10.31
C LEU A 143 -15.57 17.72 11.16
N GLN A 144 -14.25 17.85 11.31
CA GLN A 144 -13.64 18.99 12.01
C GLN A 144 -13.96 20.34 11.33
N ALA A 145 -13.91 20.39 10.01
CA ALA A 145 -14.26 21.58 9.25
C ALA A 145 -15.75 21.94 9.43
N ASP A 146 -16.64 20.94 9.42
CA ASP A 146 -18.08 21.15 9.64
C ASP A 146 -18.34 21.65 11.07
N VAL A 147 -17.72 21.08 12.08
CA VAL A 147 -17.81 21.56 13.47
C VAL A 147 -17.35 23.01 13.59
N THR A 148 -16.23 23.34 12.95
CA THR A 148 -15.68 24.71 12.95
C THR A 148 -16.66 25.70 12.31
N ARG A 149 -17.26 25.31 11.18
CA ARG A 149 -18.27 26.13 10.49
C ARG A 149 -19.51 26.36 11.37
N VAL A 150 -20.06 25.30 11.97
CA VAL A 150 -21.22 25.40 12.85
C VAL A 150 -20.93 26.29 14.07
N ARG A 151 -19.74 26.15 14.68
CA ARG A 151 -19.31 27.03 15.79
C ARG A 151 -19.29 28.49 15.38
N ALA A 152 -18.77 28.78 14.19
CA ALA A 152 -18.72 30.16 13.67
C ALA A 152 -20.14 30.71 13.45
N GLU A 153 -21.05 29.95 12.88
CA GLU A 153 -22.46 30.34 12.68
C GLU A 153 -23.18 30.59 14.00
N LEU A 154 -23.00 29.76 15.02
CA LEU A 154 -23.59 29.93 16.34
C LEU A 154 -23.06 31.23 17.01
N ARG A 155 -21.76 31.48 16.90
CA ARG A 155 -21.12 32.69 17.43
C ARG A 155 -21.71 33.96 16.82
N THR A 156 -21.99 33.99 15.52
CA THR A 156 -22.64 35.15 14.85
C THR A 156 -24.07 35.38 15.33
N ARG A 157 -24.73 34.32 15.84
CA ARG A 157 -26.09 34.42 16.43
C ARG A 157 -26.11 34.65 17.93
N GLY A 158 -24.92 34.89 18.55
CA GLY A 158 -24.81 35.11 20.00
C GLY A 158 -25.01 33.85 20.84
N ILE A 159 -24.92 32.64 20.24
CA ILE A 159 -25.04 31.37 20.92
C ILE A 159 -23.66 30.83 21.20
N GLU A 160 -23.32 30.65 22.49
CA GLU A 160 -22.07 30.01 22.87
C GLU A 160 -22.12 28.49 22.68
N TRP A 161 -21.10 27.94 22.01
CA TRP A 161 -20.88 26.50 21.93
C TRP A 161 -20.37 26.01 23.29
N PRO A 162 -20.94 24.94 23.87
CA PRO A 162 -20.44 24.42 25.14
C PRO A 162 -18.96 24.04 25.02
N ALA A 163 -18.20 24.33 26.05
CA ALA A 163 -16.78 23.91 26.11
C ALA A 163 -16.68 22.42 25.86
N ALA A 164 -15.63 21.99 25.19
CA ALA A 164 -15.35 20.56 25.05
C ALA A 164 -15.30 19.95 26.48
N PRO A 165 -15.85 18.76 26.71
CA PRO A 165 -15.64 18.07 27.97
C PRO A 165 -14.13 17.97 28.20
N GLU A 166 -13.68 18.28 29.41
CA GLU A 166 -12.27 18.16 29.78
C GLU A 166 -11.79 16.77 29.35
N SER A 167 -10.68 16.75 28.63
CA SER A 167 -10.12 15.53 28.07
C SER A 167 -9.88 14.51 29.17
N LEU A 168 -10.20 13.24 28.89
CA LEU A 168 -9.93 12.10 29.78
C LEU A 168 -8.42 11.82 29.96
N ASP A 169 -7.55 12.79 29.72
CA ASP A 169 -6.10 12.62 29.65
C ASP A 169 -5.35 12.71 30.99
N ASP A 170 -6.05 12.86 32.13
CA ASP A 170 -5.37 12.98 33.45
C ASP A 170 -5.33 11.67 34.24
N ASN A 171 -5.19 10.53 33.58
CA ASN A 171 -4.84 9.29 34.29
C ASN A 171 -3.41 8.82 33.97
N GLU A 172 -2.47 9.78 33.90
CA GLU A 172 -1.04 9.47 33.99
C GLU A 172 -0.57 9.53 35.43
N GLY A 173 -0.18 8.41 35.94
CA GLY A 173 0.89 8.36 36.96
C GLY A 173 0.49 8.34 38.42
N GLN A 174 -0.28 7.36 38.84
CA GLN A 174 -0.05 6.87 40.21
C GLN A 174 0.92 5.69 40.16
N GLY A 175 2.17 6.02 40.47
CA GLY A 175 3.28 5.10 40.55
C GLY A 175 2.99 3.95 41.52
N ILE A 176 3.23 2.77 40.99
CA ILE A 176 3.33 1.57 41.86
C ILE A 176 4.60 1.75 42.68
N GLY A 177 4.42 2.26 43.89
CA GLY A 177 5.48 2.33 44.90
C GLY A 177 6.00 0.94 45.21
N GLY A 178 7.29 0.75 44.98
CA GLY A 178 8.00 -0.47 45.35
C GLY A 178 7.96 -0.72 46.84
N GLU A 179 7.37 -1.79 47.26
CA GLU A 179 7.49 -2.35 48.60
C GLU A 179 8.77 -3.16 48.64
N LYS A 180 9.76 -2.59 49.31
CA LYS A 180 10.94 -3.34 49.77
C LYS A 180 10.52 -4.20 50.95
N ALA A 181 10.51 -5.49 50.77
CA ALA A 181 10.50 -6.44 51.88
C ALA A 181 11.94 -6.79 52.30
N ALA A 182 12.17 -6.74 53.57
CA ALA A 182 13.37 -7.13 54.30
C ALA A 182 13.61 -8.66 54.26
#